data_e4426953dedecd8a1644aa389f6dca5e
#
_entry.id   e4426953dedecd8a1644aa389f6dca5e
#
_cell.length_a   1.000
_cell.length_b   1.000
_cell.length_c   1.000
_cell.angle_alpha   90.00
_cell.angle_beta   90.00
_cell.angle_gamma   90.00
#
_symmetry.space_group_name_H-M   'P 1'
#
loop_
_entity.id
_entity.type
_entity.pdbx_description
1 polymer ?
#
loop_
_entity_poly.entity_id
_entity_poly.type
_entity_poly.pdbx_seq_one_letter_code
_entity_poly.pdbx_strand_id
1 'polypeptide(L)'
;MKQFWTQFFTWWNGQTIGTRFFTWRKGQFVGEDEFGNRYYRYTQAQAIDSNVGAERRWVVYNGYADASKVPPGWRAWLCHNDDVPPSEQDYKPHPWEKPYVPNMTGTTQAYRPQGSSLSAGKRPAATGDYVPWTPGE
;
A
#
# COMPACT_ATOMS: atom_id res chain seq x y z
N MET A 1 -3.63 10.83 25.25
CA MET A 1 -3.45 12.29 25.02
C MET A 1 -2.45 12.61 23.90
N LYS A 2 -1.27 11.97 23.80
CA LYS A 2 -0.30 12.25 22.72
C LYS A 2 -0.86 12.04 21.29
N GLN A 3 -1.67 10.99 21.05
CA GLN A 3 -2.27 10.72 19.74
C GLN A 3 -3.28 11.80 19.29
N PHE A 4 -3.99 12.42 20.23
CA PHE A 4 -4.94 13.49 19.90
C PHE A 4 -4.22 14.74 19.38
N TRP A 5 -3.15 15.16 20.03
CA TRP A 5 -2.36 16.31 19.61
C TRP A 5 -1.61 16.05 18.30
N THR A 6 -1.08 14.83 18.11
CA THR A 6 -0.45 14.43 16.84
C THR A 6 -1.45 14.49 15.67
N GLN A 7 -2.67 14.02 15.85
CA GLN A 7 -3.70 14.09 14.80
C GLN A 7 -4.18 15.51 14.50
N PHE A 8 -4.04 16.42 15.48
CA PHE A 8 -4.40 17.83 15.27
C PHE A 8 -3.38 18.57 14.41
N PHE A 9 -2.10 18.30 14.62
CA PHE A 9 -1.01 19.03 13.96
C PHE A 9 -0.37 18.28 12.78
N THR A 10 -0.66 16.98 12.59
CA THR A 10 -0.02 16.19 11.55
C THR A 10 -1.07 15.47 10.70
N TRP A 11 -0.85 15.47 9.39
CA TRP A 11 -1.71 14.79 8.42
C TRP A 11 -1.24 13.34 8.10
N TRP A 12 -0.02 12.97 8.49
CA TRP A 12 0.60 11.68 8.15
C TRP A 12 0.40 10.57 9.20
N ASN A 13 -0.24 10.86 10.33
CA ASN A 13 -0.56 9.87 11.36
C ASN A 13 -2.00 9.35 11.21
N GLY A 14 -2.17 8.37 10.34
CA GLY A 14 -3.45 7.68 10.13
C GLY A 14 -4.49 8.54 9.46
N GLN A 15 -4.99 9.58 10.12
CA GLN A 15 -6.01 10.49 9.61
C GLN A 15 -5.98 11.84 10.32
N THR A 16 -6.48 12.87 9.66
CA THR A 16 -6.71 14.19 10.28
C THR A 16 -7.99 14.19 11.11
N ILE A 17 -8.14 15.18 12.00
CA ILE A 17 -9.39 15.36 12.76
C ILE A 17 -10.57 15.59 11.82
N GLY A 18 -10.39 16.37 10.73
CA GLY A 18 -11.42 16.58 9.72
C GLY A 18 -11.87 15.28 9.06
N THR A 19 -10.92 14.42 8.66
CA THR A 19 -11.23 13.10 8.11
C THR A 19 -11.96 12.22 9.13
N ARG A 20 -11.56 12.25 10.40
CA ARG A 20 -12.23 11.51 11.47
C ARG A 20 -13.67 11.94 11.67
N PHE A 21 -13.92 13.26 11.70
CA PHE A 21 -15.28 13.80 11.80
C PHE A 21 -16.12 13.45 10.58
N PHE A 22 -15.56 13.58 9.37
CA PHE A 22 -16.21 13.20 8.14
C PHE A 22 -16.55 11.70 8.10
N THR A 23 -15.61 10.85 8.45
CA THR A 23 -15.80 9.38 8.51
C THR A 23 -16.90 9.01 9.52
N TRP A 24 -16.89 9.63 10.70
CA TRP A 24 -17.93 9.40 11.71
C TRP A 24 -19.34 9.79 11.22
N ARG A 25 -19.46 10.92 10.49
CA ARG A 25 -20.76 11.44 10.04
C ARG A 25 -21.27 10.78 8.76
N LYS A 26 -20.38 10.43 7.85
CA LYS A 26 -20.70 10.07 6.46
C LYS A 26 -20.10 8.73 6.00
N GLY A 27 -19.20 8.16 6.76
CA GLY A 27 -18.51 6.94 6.41
C GLY A 27 -19.29 5.69 6.79
N GLN A 28 -19.48 4.80 5.82
CA GLN A 28 -19.88 3.41 6.06
C GLN A 28 -18.63 2.55 6.06
N PHE A 29 -18.40 1.81 7.14
CA PHE A 29 -17.30 0.85 7.22
C PHE A 29 -17.53 -0.31 6.25
N VAL A 30 -16.49 -0.69 5.53
CA VAL A 30 -16.51 -1.77 4.53
C VAL A 30 -15.67 -2.95 4.98
N GLY A 31 -14.45 -2.72 5.50
CA GLY A 31 -13.58 -3.77 5.97
C GLY A 31 -12.23 -3.27 6.46
N GLU A 32 -11.40 -4.21 6.91
CA GLU A 32 -10.05 -3.98 7.41
C GLU A 32 -9.08 -4.93 6.70
N ASP A 33 -7.87 -4.49 6.44
CA ASP A 33 -6.83 -5.31 5.82
C ASP A 33 -5.89 -5.95 6.85
N GLU A 34 -4.94 -6.75 6.37
CA GLU A 34 -3.91 -7.44 7.18
C GLU A 34 -2.96 -6.49 7.93
N PHE A 35 -2.85 -5.22 7.49
CA PHE A 35 -2.04 -4.19 8.15
C PHE A 35 -2.84 -3.35 9.15
N GLY A 36 -4.14 -3.61 9.30
CA GLY A 36 -5.04 -2.87 10.18
C GLY A 36 -5.51 -1.54 9.60
N ASN A 37 -5.39 -1.33 8.30
CA ASN A 37 -5.99 -0.19 7.63
C ASN A 37 -7.49 -0.42 7.46
N ARG A 38 -8.29 0.63 7.67
CA ARG A 38 -9.75 0.56 7.63
C ARG A 38 -10.29 1.26 6.41
N TYR A 39 -11.23 0.62 5.73
CA TYR A 39 -11.80 1.08 4.48
C TYR A 39 -13.24 1.53 4.66
N TYR A 40 -13.56 2.66 4.05
CA TYR A 40 -14.86 3.31 4.16
C TYR A 40 -15.38 3.74 2.79
N ARG A 41 -16.70 3.75 2.66
CA ARG A 41 -17.41 4.35 1.54
C ARG A 41 -18.40 5.39 2.04
N TYR A 42 -18.89 6.24 1.16
CA TYR A 42 -19.88 7.26 1.51
C TYR A 42 -21.25 6.60 1.76
N THR A 43 -21.91 6.98 2.85
CA THR A 43 -23.18 6.34 3.31
C THR A 43 -24.35 6.58 2.36
N GLN A 44 -24.33 7.68 1.59
CA GLN A 44 -25.40 8.00 0.65
C GLN A 44 -25.01 7.48 -0.73
N ALA A 45 -25.62 6.39 -1.17
CA ALA A 45 -25.39 5.75 -2.48
C ALA A 45 -25.60 6.68 -3.70
N GLN A 46 -26.17 7.87 -3.51
CA GLN A 46 -26.40 8.87 -4.56
C GLN A 46 -25.38 10.03 -4.55
N ALA A 47 -24.47 10.07 -3.59
CA ALA A 47 -23.43 11.10 -3.57
C ALA A 47 -22.24 10.65 -4.41
N ILE A 48 -22.45 10.67 -5.70
CA ILE A 48 -21.37 10.60 -6.69
C ILE A 48 -20.49 11.82 -6.47
N ASP A 49 -19.22 11.62 -6.19
CA ASP A 49 -18.25 12.71 -6.19
C ASP A 49 -18.23 13.30 -7.63
N SER A 50 -18.61 14.54 -7.77
CA SER A 50 -18.72 15.22 -9.07
C SER A 50 -17.38 15.25 -9.83
N ASN A 51 -16.26 15.09 -9.12
CA ASN A 51 -14.93 15.05 -9.72
C ASN A 51 -14.53 13.67 -10.24
N VAL A 52 -15.09 12.61 -9.67
CA VAL A 52 -14.73 11.23 -10.01
C VAL A 52 -15.84 10.51 -10.78
N GLY A 53 -17.08 11.02 -10.70
CA GLY A 53 -18.25 10.37 -11.31
C GLY A 53 -18.64 9.04 -10.66
N ALA A 54 -18.07 8.72 -9.48
CA ALA A 54 -18.24 7.47 -8.78
C ALA A 54 -18.43 7.68 -7.27
N GLU A 55 -18.80 6.61 -6.55
CA GLU A 55 -18.93 6.62 -5.10
C GLU A 55 -17.59 6.98 -4.44
N ARG A 56 -17.61 7.86 -3.46
CA ARG A 56 -16.40 8.21 -2.73
C ARG A 56 -15.98 7.08 -1.79
N ARG A 57 -14.75 6.58 -1.97
CA ARG A 57 -14.11 5.55 -1.16
C ARG A 57 -12.82 6.09 -0.57
N TRP A 58 -12.49 5.71 0.68
CA TRP A 58 -11.24 6.14 1.31
C TRP A 58 -10.73 5.14 2.33
N VAL A 59 -9.45 5.27 2.65
CA VAL A 59 -8.75 4.46 3.65
C VAL A 59 -8.36 5.32 4.85
N VAL A 60 -8.41 4.73 6.03
CA VAL A 60 -7.85 5.25 7.27
C VAL A 60 -6.70 4.34 7.66
N TYR A 61 -5.48 4.87 7.59
CA TYR A 61 -4.27 4.09 7.83
C TYR A 61 -4.07 3.77 9.31
N ASN A 62 -3.53 2.58 9.56
CA ASN A 62 -3.03 2.20 10.87
C ASN A 62 -1.60 2.75 11.06
N GLY A 63 -1.47 3.86 11.79
CA GLY A 63 -0.20 4.55 12.01
C GLY A 63 0.18 5.50 10.88
N TYR A 64 1.39 5.39 10.36
CA TYR A 64 1.89 6.28 9.31
C TYR A 64 1.14 6.08 7.98
N ALA A 65 0.64 7.21 7.43
CA ALA A 65 -0.13 7.23 6.19
C ALA A 65 0.81 7.05 4.99
N ASP A 66 0.83 5.84 4.43
CA ASP A 66 1.61 5.48 3.27
C ASP A 66 0.75 4.66 2.30
N ALA A 67 0.58 5.15 1.09
CA ALA A 67 -0.24 4.50 0.07
C ALA A 67 0.26 3.10 -0.31
N SER A 68 1.57 2.82 -0.13
CA SER A 68 2.12 1.49 -0.35
C SER A 68 1.66 0.44 0.67
N LYS A 69 1.05 0.85 1.78
CA LYS A 69 0.47 -0.07 2.77
C LYS A 69 -0.90 -0.61 2.39
N VAL A 70 -1.45 -0.17 1.27
CA VAL A 70 -2.73 -0.65 0.77
C VAL A 70 -2.51 -1.90 -0.09
N PRO A 71 -3.01 -3.07 0.30
CA PRO A 71 -2.91 -4.30 -0.49
C PRO A 71 -3.58 -4.18 -1.87
N PRO A 72 -3.15 -4.96 -2.87
CA PRO A 72 -3.62 -4.84 -4.26
C PRO A 72 -5.13 -4.92 -4.43
N GLY A 73 -5.80 -5.84 -3.76
CA GLY A 73 -7.27 -5.97 -3.82
C GLY A 73 -7.99 -4.72 -3.31
N TRP A 74 -7.58 -4.20 -2.16
CA TRP A 74 -8.12 -2.96 -1.62
C TRP A 74 -7.80 -1.75 -2.48
N ARG A 75 -6.62 -1.74 -3.12
CA ARG A 75 -6.28 -0.69 -4.07
C ARG A 75 -7.18 -0.73 -5.31
N ALA A 76 -7.46 -1.91 -5.86
CA ALA A 76 -8.38 -2.06 -6.98
C ALA A 76 -9.77 -1.51 -6.64
N TRP A 77 -10.27 -1.84 -5.46
CA TRP A 77 -11.54 -1.34 -4.95
C TRP A 77 -11.53 0.19 -4.75
N LEU A 78 -10.49 0.77 -4.14
CA LEU A 78 -10.36 2.23 -3.95
C LEU A 78 -10.30 3.00 -5.26
N CYS A 79 -9.69 2.42 -6.30
CA CYS A 79 -9.56 3.03 -7.63
C CYS A 79 -10.74 2.74 -8.56
N HIS A 80 -11.81 2.11 -8.07
CA HIS A 80 -12.98 1.71 -8.86
C HIS A 80 -12.67 0.76 -10.04
N ASN A 81 -11.58 0.00 -9.94
CA ASN A 81 -11.30 -1.09 -10.88
C ASN A 81 -12.11 -2.33 -10.52
N ASP A 82 -12.50 -2.44 -9.26
CA ASP A 82 -13.37 -3.48 -8.74
C ASP A 82 -14.44 -2.85 -7.84
N ASP A 83 -15.69 -3.25 -8.01
CA ASP A 83 -16.80 -2.74 -7.22
C ASP A 83 -17.05 -3.57 -5.95
N VAL A 84 -16.62 -4.83 -5.95
CA VAL A 84 -16.75 -5.73 -4.81
C VAL A 84 -15.53 -5.58 -3.90
N PRO A 85 -15.70 -5.25 -2.62
CA PRO A 85 -14.58 -5.13 -1.70
C PRO A 85 -13.94 -6.51 -1.41
N PRO A 86 -12.61 -6.58 -1.16
CA PRO A 86 -11.93 -7.85 -0.86
C PRO A 86 -12.51 -8.61 0.34
N SER A 87 -13.17 -7.91 1.27
CA SER A 87 -13.87 -8.55 2.41
C SER A 87 -15.08 -9.40 2.01
N GLU A 88 -15.62 -9.18 0.81
CA GLU A 88 -16.78 -9.90 0.25
C GLU A 88 -16.38 -10.83 -0.91
N GLN A 89 -15.10 -10.83 -1.30
CA GLN A 89 -14.57 -11.67 -2.38
C GLN A 89 -13.98 -12.98 -1.83
N ASP A 90 -14.28 -14.10 -2.47
CA ASP A 90 -13.59 -15.38 -2.26
C ASP A 90 -12.40 -15.51 -3.23
N TYR A 91 -11.39 -14.66 -3.03
CA TYR A 91 -10.19 -14.66 -3.86
C TYR A 91 -9.28 -15.82 -3.48
N LYS A 92 -8.93 -16.65 -4.47
CA LYS A 92 -7.97 -17.75 -4.30
C LYS A 92 -6.64 -17.36 -4.94
N PRO A 93 -5.57 -17.13 -4.14
CA PRO A 93 -4.28 -16.74 -4.68
C PRO A 93 -3.68 -17.84 -5.56
N HIS A 94 -3.00 -17.44 -6.62
CA HIS A 94 -2.29 -18.37 -7.50
C HIS A 94 -1.03 -18.93 -6.82
N PRO A 95 -0.53 -20.13 -7.20
CA PRO A 95 0.65 -20.75 -6.58
C PRO A 95 1.94 -19.92 -6.70
N TRP A 96 2.02 -19.04 -7.70
CA TRP A 96 3.17 -18.14 -7.92
C TRP A 96 3.02 -16.80 -7.20
N GLU A 97 1.88 -16.51 -6.62
CA GLU A 97 1.59 -15.24 -5.96
C GLU A 97 2.27 -15.18 -4.60
N LYS A 98 2.98 -14.09 -4.36
CA LYS A 98 3.68 -13.85 -3.10
C LYS A 98 2.86 -12.92 -2.22
N PRO A 99 2.99 -13.03 -0.87
CA PRO A 99 2.39 -12.08 0.05
C PRO A 99 2.79 -10.64 -0.30
N TYR A 100 1.85 -9.74 -0.17
CA TYR A 100 2.09 -8.32 -0.44
C TYR A 100 3.06 -7.73 0.58
N VAL A 101 4.05 -6.98 0.10
CA VAL A 101 5.03 -6.29 0.94
C VAL A 101 4.96 -4.79 0.62
N PRO A 102 4.71 -3.93 1.64
CA PRO A 102 4.76 -2.48 1.47
C PRO A 102 6.15 -2.00 1.03
N ASN A 103 6.23 -0.74 0.61
CA ASN A 103 7.50 -0.12 0.24
C ASN A 103 8.46 -0.07 1.45
N MET A 104 9.56 -0.80 1.34
CA MET A 104 10.60 -0.89 2.38
C MET A 104 11.77 0.08 2.17
N THR A 105 11.67 1.01 1.21
CA THR A 105 12.71 2.01 0.97
C THR A 105 13.00 2.81 2.24
N GLY A 106 14.29 2.96 2.57
CA GLY A 106 14.73 3.62 3.80
C GLY A 106 14.81 2.71 5.03
N THR A 107 14.39 1.45 4.93
CA THR A 107 14.50 0.47 6.01
C THR A 107 15.66 -0.51 5.78
N THR A 108 16.00 -1.29 6.79
CA THR A 108 17.01 -2.39 6.68
C THR A 108 16.54 -3.53 5.79
N GLN A 109 15.23 -3.63 5.51
CA GLN A 109 14.62 -4.65 4.65
C GLN A 109 14.48 -4.18 3.20
N ALA A 110 14.94 -2.98 2.86
CA ALA A 110 14.91 -2.47 1.50
C ALA A 110 15.68 -3.40 0.56
N TYR A 111 15.08 -3.70 -0.60
CA TYR A 111 15.77 -4.48 -1.63
C TYR A 111 17.04 -3.78 -2.07
N ARG A 112 18.14 -4.51 -2.04
CA ARG A 112 19.45 -4.05 -2.50
C ARG A 112 19.98 -5.02 -3.55
N PRO A 113 20.20 -4.56 -4.79
CA PRO A 113 20.82 -5.38 -5.83
C PRO A 113 22.18 -5.89 -5.40
N GLN A 114 22.57 -7.08 -5.86
CA GLN A 114 23.86 -7.69 -5.51
C GLN A 114 25.06 -6.85 -5.92
N GLY A 115 24.95 -6.05 -6.99
CA GLY A 115 25.99 -5.13 -7.45
C GLY A 115 26.02 -3.77 -6.73
N SER A 116 25.14 -3.56 -5.74
CA SER A 116 25.09 -2.31 -4.98
C SER A 116 26.32 -2.18 -4.06
N SER A 117 26.86 -0.98 -3.93
CA SER A 117 27.94 -0.66 -2.97
C SER A 117 27.54 -0.89 -1.51
N LEU A 118 26.25 -0.89 -1.22
CA LEU A 118 25.68 -1.19 0.11
C LEU A 118 25.47 -2.69 0.36
N SER A 119 25.76 -3.53 -0.64
CA SER A 119 25.77 -4.98 -0.56
C SER A 119 27.22 -5.48 -0.75
N ALA A 120 27.44 -6.56 -1.47
CA ALA A 120 28.79 -7.10 -1.71
C ALA A 120 29.64 -6.28 -2.71
N GLY A 121 29.06 -5.27 -3.37
CA GLY A 121 29.73 -4.46 -4.39
C GLY A 121 30.07 -5.19 -5.70
N LYS A 122 29.80 -6.49 -5.79
CA LYS A 122 30.03 -7.34 -6.96
C LYS A 122 28.72 -7.95 -7.42
N ARG A 123 28.36 -7.76 -8.69
CA ARG A 123 27.25 -8.49 -9.29
C ARG A 123 27.66 -9.96 -9.53
N PRO A 124 26.73 -10.90 -9.51
CA PRO A 124 27.02 -12.28 -9.94
C PRO A 124 27.43 -12.29 -11.42
N ALA A 125 28.25 -13.24 -11.79
CA ALA A 125 28.61 -13.47 -13.19
C ALA A 125 27.35 -13.79 -14.01
N ALA A 126 27.27 -13.27 -15.21
CA ALA A 126 26.20 -13.54 -16.16
C ALA A 126 26.75 -14.36 -17.34
N THR A 127 25.86 -15.02 -18.10
CA THR A 127 26.23 -15.84 -19.26
C THR A 127 26.92 -15.05 -20.39
N GLY A 128 26.78 -13.71 -20.40
CA GLY A 128 27.43 -12.82 -21.37
C GLY A 128 28.75 -12.23 -20.87
N ASP A 129 29.21 -12.60 -19.66
CA ASP A 129 30.48 -12.10 -19.13
C ASP A 129 31.66 -12.75 -19.87
N TYR A 130 32.56 -11.90 -20.36
CA TYR A 130 33.78 -12.34 -21.02
C TYR A 130 34.80 -12.82 -19.98
N VAL A 131 35.31 -14.03 -20.21
CA VAL A 131 36.50 -14.53 -19.49
C VAL A 131 37.72 -14.29 -20.39
N PRO A 132 38.64 -13.40 -19.99
CA PRO A 132 39.81 -13.11 -20.81
C PRO A 132 40.66 -14.36 -20.97
N TRP A 133 41.07 -14.65 -22.21
CA TRP A 133 42.04 -15.71 -22.48
C TRP A 133 43.42 -15.32 -21.88
N THR A 134 44.06 -16.27 -21.20
CA THR A 134 45.42 -16.15 -20.67
C THR A 134 46.37 -17.05 -21.43
N PRO A 135 47.50 -16.55 -21.98
CA PRO A 135 48.46 -17.37 -22.64
C PRO A 135 49.08 -18.39 -21.68
N GLY A 136 49.07 -19.66 -22.03
CA GLY A 136 49.72 -20.70 -21.27
C GLY A 136 48.86 -21.59 -20.38
N GLU A 137 47.51 -21.44 -20.43
CA GLU A 137 46.57 -22.46 -19.92
C GLU A 137 46.06 -23.36 -21.02
#